data_1ea0c269f6e91b49d620f9d951d05a2e
#
_entry.id   1ea0c269f6e91b49d620f9d951d05a2e
#
_cell.length_a   1.000
_cell.length_b   1.000
_cell.length_c   1.000
_cell.angle_alpha   90.00
_cell.angle_beta   90.00
_cell.angle_gamma   90.00
#
_symmetry.space_group_name_H-M   'P 1'
#
loop_
_entity.id
_entity.type
_entity.pdbx_description
1 polymer ?
#
loop_
_entity_poly.entity_id
_entity_poly.type
_entity_poly.pdbx_seq_one_letter_code
_entity_poly.pdbx_strand_id
1 'polypeptide(L)'
;KPARIQATVDHGVNWIRDHVVGPVAVAAVQWRYLTAGIAIGLMLLAIGTIAGGWLKFSVFPGLDGNVMEARILLPQGTPLRRTEQVVARITASLARVNKRLSPRQPGGQTLVRKIVTRFNENTTANETGAHVATITVDLLDSETRSSRIDDVISHWRVETGNVADVISVKFAE
;
A
#
# COMPACT_ATOMS: atom_id res chain seq x y z
N LYS A 1 -18.35 38.18 23.36
CA LYS A 1 -19.38 37.34 22.66
C LYS A 1 -19.15 35.82 22.73
N PRO A 2 -18.19 35.28 23.51
CA PRO A 2 -18.05 33.79 23.63
C PRO A 2 -19.16 33.14 24.51
N ALA A 3 -19.73 33.89 25.45
CA ALA A 3 -20.70 33.35 26.42
C ALA A 3 -22.00 32.80 25.81
N ARG A 4 -22.44 33.29 24.64
CA ARG A 4 -23.66 32.80 23.98
C ARG A 4 -23.46 31.43 23.31
N ILE A 5 -22.27 31.19 22.77
CA ILE A 5 -21.94 29.87 22.14
C ILE A 5 -21.83 28.82 23.22
N GLN A 6 -21.19 29.13 24.35
CA GLN A 6 -21.08 28.24 25.51
C GLN A 6 -22.46 27.86 26.06
N ALA A 7 -23.36 28.85 26.25
CA ALA A 7 -24.72 28.59 26.74
C ALA A 7 -25.53 27.66 25.83
N THR A 8 -25.38 27.78 24.50
CA THR A 8 -26.07 26.92 23.54
C THR A 8 -25.51 25.50 23.55
N VAL A 9 -24.18 25.35 23.66
CA VAL A 9 -23.51 24.06 23.76
C VAL A 9 -23.89 23.38 25.07
N ASP A 10 -23.86 24.12 26.19
CA ASP A 10 -24.22 23.60 27.51
C ASP A 10 -25.67 23.14 27.56
N HIS A 11 -26.59 23.87 26.91
CA HIS A 11 -27.99 23.45 26.84
C HIS A 11 -28.16 22.16 26.02
N GLY A 12 -27.48 22.03 24.89
CA GLY A 12 -27.48 20.82 24.08
C GLY A 12 -26.89 19.61 24.82
N VAL A 13 -25.77 19.81 25.51
CA VAL A 13 -25.13 18.75 26.29
C VAL A 13 -26.01 18.31 27.46
N ASN A 14 -26.62 19.25 28.17
CA ASN A 14 -27.52 18.95 29.29
C ASN A 14 -28.76 18.24 28.80
N TRP A 15 -29.35 18.64 27.68
CA TRP A 15 -30.50 17.96 27.09
C TRP A 15 -30.18 16.51 26.71
N ILE A 16 -29.05 16.28 26.06
CA ILE A 16 -28.59 14.91 25.73
C ILE A 16 -28.36 14.09 27.00
N ARG A 17 -27.72 14.68 28.01
CA ARG A 17 -27.48 14.02 29.28
C ARG A 17 -28.77 13.58 29.94
N ASP A 18 -29.76 14.46 30.00
CA ASP A 18 -30.97 14.23 30.79
C ASP A 18 -32.01 13.38 30.05
N HIS A 19 -32.08 13.51 28.68
CA HIS A 19 -33.09 12.81 27.91
C HIS A 19 -32.57 11.53 27.21
N VAL A 20 -31.27 11.40 27.02
CA VAL A 20 -30.69 10.23 26.34
C VAL A 20 -29.83 9.41 27.31
N VAL A 21 -28.81 10.03 27.84
CA VAL A 21 -27.82 9.31 28.67
C VAL A 21 -28.41 8.81 29.96
N GLY A 22 -29.20 9.65 30.66
CA GLY A 22 -29.80 9.29 31.93
C GLY A 22 -30.75 8.08 31.82
N PRO A 23 -31.78 8.12 30.97
CA PRO A 23 -32.67 6.98 30.78
C PRO A 23 -31.99 5.71 30.32
N VAL A 24 -31.02 5.84 29.38
CA VAL A 24 -30.24 4.69 28.88
C VAL A 24 -29.37 4.08 30.00
N ALA A 25 -28.75 4.90 30.84
CA ALA A 25 -27.95 4.42 31.95
C ALA A 25 -28.82 3.68 32.97
N VAL A 26 -29.98 4.21 33.31
CA VAL A 26 -30.92 3.55 34.23
C VAL A 26 -31.41 2.22 33.64
N ALA A 27 -31.81 2.19 32.38
CA ALA A 27 -32.21 0.97 31.69
C ALA A 27 -31.06 -0.06 31.62
N ALA A 28 -29.83 0.36 31.37
CA ALA A 28 -28.66 -0.51 31.35
C ALA A 28 -28.38 -1.16 32.68
N VAL A 29 -28.58 -0.45 33.80
CA VAL A 29 -28.44 -0.99 35.14
C VAL A 29 -29.59 -1.95 35.49
N GLN A 30 -30.83 -1.57 35.16
CA GLN A 30 -32.01 -2.39 35.39
C GLN A 30 -31.93 -3.72 34.61
N TRP A 31 -31.47 -3.68 33.38
CA TRP A 31 -31.36 -4.83 32.50
C TRP A 31 -29.89 -5.27 32.29
N ARG A 32 -29.12 -5.27 33.41
CA ARG A 32 -27.67 -5.51 33.41
C ARG A 32 -27.23 -6.76 32.64
N TYR A 33 -27.97 -7.86 32.72
CA TYR A 33 -27.64 -9.09 32.02
C TYR A 33 -27.91 -8.97 30.48
N LEU A 34 -28.99 -8.28 30.11
CA LEU A 34 -29.30 -8.01 28.71
C LEU A 34 -28.22 -7.08 28.08
N THR A 35 -27.86 -6.03 28.80
CA THR A 35 -26.81 -5.08 28.37
C THR A 35 -25.47 -5.79 28.21
N ALA A 36 -25.09 -6.64 29.17
CA ALA A 36 -23.88 -7.45 29.09
C ALA A 36 -23.94 -8.42 27.89
N GLY A 37 -25.08 -9.07 27.66
CA GLY A 37 -25.30 -9.96 26.52
C GLY A 37 -25.17 -9.25 25.17
N ILE A 38 -25.75 -8.05 25.05
CA ILE A 38 -25.63 -7.23 23.84
C ILE A 38 -24.16 -6.80 23.63
N ALA A 39 -23.46 -6.36 24.67
CA ALA A 39 -22.06 -5.96 24.57
C ALA A 39 -21.17 -7.11 24.11
N ILE A 40 -21.36 -8.30 24.71
CA ILE A 40 -20.63 -9.51 24.29
C ILE A 40 -20.97 -9.89 22.83
N GLY A 41 -22.25 -9.84 22.47
CA GLY A 41 -22.73 -10.13 21.12
C GLY A 41 -22.11 -9.19 20.07
N LEU A 42 -22.05 -7.88 20.34
CA LEU A 42 -21.41 -6.90 19.49
C LEU A 42 -19.90 -7.14 19.38
N MET A 43 -19.25 -7.50 20.49
CA MET A 43 -17.82 -7.83 20.50
C MET A 43 -17.54 -9.07 19.63
N LEU A 44 -18.33 -10.12 19.77
CA LEU A 44 -18.19 -11.33 18.96
C LEU A 44 -18.48 -11.06 17.48
N LEU A 45 -19.46 -10.22 17.17
CA LEU A 45 -19.77 -9.80 15.81
C LEU A 45 -18.62 -8.99 15.21
N ALA A 46 -18.01 -8.07 15.96
CA ALA A 46 -16.85 -7.30 15.52
C ALA A 46 -15.64 -8.20 15.26
N ILE A 47 -15.36 -9.15 16.15
CA ILE A 47 -14.30 -10.14 15.95
C ILE A 47 -14.60 -11.03 14.74
N GLY A 48 -15.85 -11.47 14.59
CA GLY A 48 -16.28 -12.29 13.46
C GLY A 48 -16.15 -11.59 12.11
N THR A 49 -16.43 -10.29 12.02
CA THR A 49 -16.28 -9.52 10.78
C THR A 49 -14.80 -9.35 10.39
N ILE A 50 -13.91 -9.19 11.38
CA ILE A 50 -12.46 -9.12 11.14
C ILE A 50 -11.92 -10.50 10.75
N ALA A 51 -12.26 -11.54 11.51
CA ALA A 51 -11.81 -12.90 11.26
C ALA A 51 -12.39 -13.48 9.95
N GLY A 52 -13.61 -13.07 9.57
CA GLY A 52 -14.26 -13.44 8.31
C GLY A 52 -13.67 -12.76 7.07
N GLY A 53 -12.67 -11.87 7.24
CA GLY A 53 -12.00 -11.19 6.13
C GLY A 53 -12.86 -10.14 5.41
N TRP A 54 -14.01 -9.77 5.97
CA TRP A 54 -14.89 -8.74 5.40
C TRP A 54 -14.28 -7.34 5.53
N LEU A 55 -13.47 -7.12 6.55
CA LEU A 55 -12.67 -5.93 6.74
C LEU A 55 -11.21 -6.27 6.40
N LYS A 56 -10.69 -5.72 5.31
CA LYS A 56 -9.26 -5.70 5.04
C LYS A 56 -8.62 -4.75 6.05
N PHE A 57 -8.17 -5.32 7.16
CA PHE A 57 -7.48 -4.55 8.19
C PHE A 57 -6.05 -4.27 7.72
N SER A 58 -5.80 -3.04 7.28
CA SER A 58 -4.45 -2.54 7.03
C SER A 58 -4.03 -1.66 8.21
N VAL A 59 -3.10 -2.13 9.03
CA VAL A 59 -2.59 -1.40 10.20
C VAL A 59 -1.91 -0.10 9.79
N PHE A 60 -1.29 -0.11 8.62
CA PHE A 60 -0.74 1.07 7.98
C PHE A 60 -1.40 1.21 6.62
N PRO A 61 -2.13 2.30 6.33
CA PRO A 61 -2.43 2.63 4.96
C PRO A 61 -1.07 2.71 4.26
N GLY A 62 -0.88 1.88 3.21
CA GLY A 62 0.35 1.90 2.44
C GLY A 62 0.63 3.35 2.05
N LEU A 63 1.66 3.93 2.66
CA LEU A 63 2.19 5.20 2.17
C LEU A 63 2.70 4.86 0.77
N ASP A 64 2.07 5.41 -0.26
CA ASP A 64 2.52 5.23 -1.63
C ASP A 64 3.98 5.73 -1.71
N GLY A 65 4.93 4.80 -1.76
CA GLY A 65 6.35 5.12 -1.90
C GLY A 65 6.63 5.78 -3.25
N ASN A 66 7.78 6.40 -3.35
CA ASN A 66 8.25 6.99 -4.60
C ASN A 66 9.26 6.07 -5.33
N VAL A 67 9.65 4.98 -4.68
CA VAL A 67 10.69 4.08 -5.16
C VAL A 67 10.12 2.68 -5.35
N MET A 68 10.36 2.09 -6.51
CA MET A 68 10.07 0.68 -6.78
C MET A 68 11.32 -0.05 -7.23
N GLU A 69 11.38 -1.34 -6.96
CA GLU A 69 12.52 -2.17 -7.30
C GLU A 69 12.11 -3.40 -8.11
N ALA A 70 12.97 -3.78 -9.05
CA ALA A 70 12.94 -5.10 -9.66
C ALA A 70 14.23 -5.83 -9.32
N ARG A 71 14.10 -6.89 -8.54
CA ARG A 71 15.22 -7.74 -8.08
C ARG A 71 15.28 -8.99 -8.91
N ILE A 72 16.40 -9.21 -9.56
CA ILE A 72 16.62 -10.24 -10.57
C ILE A 72 17.57 -11.28 -10.00
N LEU A 73 17.18 -12.55 -10.13
CA LEU A 73 18.01 -13.68 -9.77
C LEU A 73 18.08 -14.67 -10.93
N LEU A 74 19.28 -14.90 -11.45
CA LEU A 74 19.58 -15.93 -12.44
C LEU A 74 20.30 -17.12 -11.80
N PRO A 75 20.42 -18.24 -12.49
CA PRO A 75 21.22 -19.38 -12.01
C PRO A 75 22.67 -18.97 -11.72
N GLN A 76 23.21 -19.53 -10.64
CA GLN A 76 24.63 -19.35 -10.31
C GLN A 76 25.52 -19.80 -11.47
N GLY A 77 26.59 -19.04 -11.71
CA GLY A 77 27.46 -19.27 -12.88
C GLY A 77 27.03 -18.55 -14.16
N THR A 78 25.89 -17.84 -14.14
CA THR A 78 25.47 -17.00 -15.27
C THR A 78 26.47 -15.85 -15.48
N PRO A 79 27.02 -15.67 -16.71
CA PRO A 79 27.95 -14.59 -16.97
C PRO A 79 27.25 -13.23 -16.92
N LEU A 80 27.95 -12.17 -16.50
CA LEU A 80 27.44 -10.81 -16.36
C LEU A 80 26.73 -10.30 -17.63
N ARG A 81 27.26 -10.60 -18.80
CA ARG A 81 26.65 -10.22 -20.09
C ARG A 81 25.19 -10.72 -20.22
N ARG A 82 24.89 -11.90 -19.69
CA ARG A 82 23.51 -12.42 -19.71
C ARG A 82 22.61 -11.65 -18.76
N THR A 83 23.12 -11.34 -17.58
CA THR A 83 22.42 -10.49 -16.60
C THR A 83 22.12 -9.10 -17.16
N GLU A 84 23.11 -8.50 -17.86
CA GLU A 84 22.92 -7.21 -18.54
C GLU A 84 21.81 -7.26 -19.61
N GLN A 85 21.75 -8.34 -20.40
CA GLN A 85 20.68 -8.53 -21.40
C GLN A 85 19.29 -8.61 -20.74
N VAL A 86 19.18 -9.34 -19.64
CA VAL A 86 17.92 -9.46 -18.89
C VAL A 86 17.53 -8.10 -18.30
N VAL A 87 18.46 -7.39 -17.68
CA VAL A 87 18.26 -6.04 -17.14
C VAL A 87 17.80 -5.09 -18.25
N ALA A 88 18.45 -5.10 -19.42
CA ALA A 88 18.08 -4.25 -20.55
C ALA A 88 16.64 -4.55 -21.01
N ARG A 89 16.23 -5.82 -21.06
CA ARG A 89 14.86 -6.21 -21.42
C ARG A 89 13.84 -5.68 -20.41
N ILE A 90 14.11 -5.83 -19.10
CA ILE A 90 13.23 -5.38 -18.01
C ILE A 90 13.15 -3.84 -18.00
N THR A 91 14.27 -3.15 -18.22
CA THR A 91 14.28 -1.69 -18.33
C THR A 91 13.52 -1.19 -19.57
N ALA A 92 13.63 -1.90 -20.70
CA ALA A 92 12.87 -1.56 -21.89
C ALA A 92 11.35 -1.74 -21.70
N SER A 93 10.91 -2.76 -20.94
CA SER A 93 9.49 -2.91 -20.58
C SER A 93 9.01 -1.74 -19.71
N LEU A 94 9.82 -1.29 -18.75
CA LEU A 94 9.52 -0.11 -17.95
C LEU A 94 9.39 1.16 -18.81
N ALA A 95 10.27 1.33 -19.79
CA ALA A 95 10.19 2.48 -20.71
C ALA A 95 8.86 2.50 -21.49
N ARG A 96 8.32 1.32 -21.90
CA ARG A 96 7.01 1.22 -22.53
C ARG A 96 5.87 1.60 -21.57
N VAL A 97 5.94 1.13 -20.31
CA VAL A 97 4.98 1.50 -19.25
C VAL A 97 5.04 3.01 -19.01
N ASN A 98 6.23 3.56 -18.87
CA ASN A 98 6.43 5.00 -18.68
C ASN A 98 5.80 5.81 -19.82
N LYS A 99 6.05 5.43 -21.08
CA LYS A 99 5.46 6.09 -22.26
C LYS A 99 3.94 6.04 -22.27
N ARG A 100 3.33 4.97 -21.73
CA ARG A 100 1.87 4.78 -21.66
C ARG A 100 1.24 5.59 -20.53
N LEU A 101 1.89 5.69 -19.39
CA LEU A 101 1.34 6.29 -18.18
C LEU A 101 1.72 7.76 -17.97
N SER A 102 2.85 8.24 -18.51
CA SER A 102 3.28 9.63 -18.37
C SER A 102 2.27 10.64 -18.92
N PRO A 103 1.58 10.45 -20.08
CA PRO A 103 0.57 11.39 -20.55
C PRO A 103 -0.64 11.54 -19.63
N ARG A 104 -0.84 10.58 -18.71
CA ARG A 104 -1.94 10.60 -17.73
C ARG A 104 -1.56 11.31 -16.43
N GLN A 105 -0.29 11.70 -16.27
CA GLN A 105 0.18 12.40 -15.08
C GLN A 105 -0.19 13.89 -15.14
N PRO A 106 -0.42 14.52 -13.99
CA PRO A 106 -0.67 15.96 -13.93
C PRO A 106 0.44 16.77 -14.59
N GLY A 107 0.05 17.72 -15.44
CA GLY A 107 1.00 18.55 -16.17
C GLY A 107 1.83 17.83 -17.23
N GLY A 108 1.48 16.58 -17.62
CA GLY A 108 2.23 15.80 -18.60
C GLY A 108 3.65 15.41 -18.15
N GLN A 109 3.89 15.38 -16.84
CA GLN A 109 5.20 15.05 -16.28
C GLN A 109 5.52 13.56 -16.51
N THR A 110 6.82 13.28 -16.64
CA THR A 110 7.30 11.90 -16.79
C THR A 110 7.10 11.14 -15.49
N LEU A 111 6.46 9.97 -15.55
CA LEU A 111 6.20 9.13 -14.38
C LEU A 111 7.51 8.62 -13.74
N VAL A 112 8.46 8.15 -14.56
CA VAL A 112 9.77 7.66 -14.12
C VAL A 112 10.76 8.81 -14.15
N ARG A 113 11.34 9.15 -13.00
CA ARG A 113 12.33 10.22 -12.86
C ARG A 113 13.76 9.70 -13.05
N LYS A 114 14.08 8.57 -12.43
CA LYS A 114 15.43 8.02 -12.44
C LYS A 114 15.37 6.50 -12.39
N ILE A 115 16.33 5.88 -13.07
CA ILE A 115 16.54 4.43 -13.01
C ILE A 115 18.00 4.21 -12.62
N VAL A 116 18.21 3.40 -11.60
CA VAL A 116 19.53 2.99 -11.13
C VAL A 116 19.60 1.47 -11.17
N THR A 117 20.59 0.93 -11.85
CA THR A 117 20.84 -0.52 -11.87
C THR A 117 22.08 -0.82 -11.08
N ARG A 118 21.94 -1.73 -10.11
CA ARG A 118 23.05 -2.30 -9.36
C ARG A 118 23.25 -3.74 -9.77
N PHE A 119 24.41 -4.05 -10.28
CA PHE A 119 24.82 -5.42 -10.59
C PHE A 119 25.52 -6.04 -9.38
N ASN A 120 25.57 -7.34 -9.33
CA ASN A 120 26.21 -8.14 -8.30
C ASN A 120 25.56 -8.05 -6.90
N GLU A 121 24.35 -7.51 -6.80
CA GLU A 121 23.66 -7.33 -5.54
C GLU A 121 22.16 -7.68 -5.67
N ASN A 122 21.68 -8.55 -4.77
CA ASN A 122 20.27 -8.82 -4.57
C ASN A 122 19.99 -9.04 -3.09
N THR A 123 19.52 -7.99 -2.42
CA THR A 123 19.28 -7.97 -0.97
C THR A 123 18.21 -8.96 -0.50
N THR A 124 17.25 -9.31 -1.36
CA THR A 124 16.18 -10.27 -1.00
C THR A 124 16.66 -11.72 -1.04
N ALA A 125 17.47 -12.07 -2.01
CA ALA A 125 18.06 -13.41 -2.10
C ALA A 125 19.28 -13.59 -1.19
N ASN A 126 19.77 -12.48 -0.61
CA ASN A 126 21.03 -12.44 0.14
C ASN A 126 22.20 -13.04 -0.66
N GLU A 127 22.17 -12.83 -1.98
CA GLU A 127 23.16 -13.34 -2.92
C GLU A 127 23.90 -12.19 -3.59
N THR A 128 25.17 -12.43 -3.85
CA THR A 128 26.08 -11.54 -4.57
C THR A 128 26.73 -12.26 -5.73
N GLY A 129 27.02 -11.57 -6.81
CA GLY A 129 27.73 -12.13 -7.97
C GLY A 129 27.11 -11.73 -9.30
N ALA A 130 27.75 -12.14 -10.38
CA ALA A 130 27.40 -11.74 -11.75
C ALA A 130 25.97 -12.15 -12.19
N HIS A 131 25.35 -13.08 -11.47
CA HIS A 131 24.04 -13.65 -11.77
C HIS A 131 22.87 -12.88 -11.10
N VAL A 132 23.17 -11.83 -10.36
CA VAL A 132 22.14 -11.03 -9.67
C VAL A 132 22.22 -9.54 -10.05
N ALA A 133 21.07 -8.89 -10.06
CA ALA A 133 20.96 -7.45 -10.26
C ALA A 133 19.71 -6.89 -9.60
N THR A 134 19.76 -5.62 -9.20
CA THR A 134 18.64 -4.86 -8.68
C THR A 134 18.46 -3.59 -9.51
N ILE A 135 17.25 -3.39 -10.04
CA ILE A 135 16.85 -2.16 -10.74
C ILE A 135 16.01 -1.37 -9.74
N THR A 136 16.50 -0.22 -9.33
CA THR A 136 15.78 0.75 -8.49
C THR A 136 15.25 1.87 -9.38
N VAL A 137 13.98 2.15 -9.26
CA VAL A 137 13.26 3.14 -10.08
C VAL A 137 12.64 4.19 -9.18
N ASP A 138 13.01 5.43 -9.41
CA ASP A 138 12.46 6.60 -8.73
C ASP A 138 11.33 7.18 -9.59
N LEU A 139 10.15 7.27 -8.99
CA LEU A 139 8.93 7.76 -9.62
C LEU A 139 8.66 9.22 -9.27
N LEU A 140 7.72 9.81 -10.00
CA LEU A 140 7.12 11.07 -9.63
C LEU A 140 6.50 10.96 -8.22
N ASP A 141 6.61 12.03 -7.42
CA ASP A 141 6.14 12.04 -6.03
C ASP A 141 4.69 11.58 -5.90
N SER A 142 4.42 10.76 -4.90
CA SER A 142 3.10 10.15 -4.64
C SER A 142 1.99 11.20 -4.49
N GLU A 143 2.31 12.37 -3.94
CA GLU A 143 1.37 13.49 -3.79
C GLU A 143 0.99 14.16 -5.12
N THR A 144 1.85 14.01 -6.13
CA THR A 144 1.67 14.66 -7.44
C THR A 144 1.15 13.70 -8.49
N ARG A 145 1.55 12.41 -8.43
CA ARG A 145 1.17 11.43 -9.44
C ARG A 145 -0.28 10.98 -9.29
N SER A 146 -0.91 10.70 -10.42
CA SER A 146 -2.29 10.16 -10.46
C SER A 146 -2.36 8.64 -10.40
N SER A 147 -1.24 7.93 -10.52
CA SER A 147 -1.16 6.46 -10.53
C SER A 147 -0.61 5.96 -9.21
N ARG A 148 -1.24 4.94 -8.61
CA ARG A 148 -0.69 4.26 -7.43
C ARG A 148 0.53 3.42 -7.81
N ILE A 149 1.47 3.26 -6.88
CA ILE A 149 2.68 2.47 -7.11
C ILE A 149 2.37 1.01 -7.46
N ASP A 150 1.39 0.41 -6.79
CA ASP A 150 0.94 -0.96 -7.04
C ASP A 150 0.45 -1.16 -8.49
N ASP A 151 -0.26 -0.16 -9.05
CA ASP A 151 -0.73 -0.20 -10.43
C ASP A 151 0.45 -0.14 -11.40
N VAL A 152 1.43 0.72 -11.13
CA VAL A 152 2.65 0.84 -11.94
C VAL A 152 3.45 -0.46 -11.90
N ILE A 153 3.64 -1.06 -10.72
CA ILE A 153 4.32 -2.36 -10.54
C ILE A 153 3.58 -3.46 -11.31
N SER A 154 2.25 -3.49 -11.22
CA SER A 154 1.43 -4.47 -11.92
C SER A 154 1.56 -4.35 -13.44
N HIS A 155 1.50 -3.14 -13.97
CA HIS A 155 1.73 -2.87 -15.39
C HIS A 155 3.14 -3.26 -15.83
N TRP A 156 4.16 -2.95 -15.01
CA TRP A 156 5.54 -3.31 -15.31
C TRP A 156 5.73 -4.83 -15.33
N ARG A 157 5.16 -5.54 -14.37
CA ARG A 157 5.20 -7.01 -14.32
C ARG A 157 4.55 -7.64 -15.55
N VAL A 158 3.36 -7.17 -15.94
CA VAL A 158 2.65 -7.66 -17.12
C VAL A 158 3.44 -7.37 -18.41
N GLU A 159 3.97 -6.16 -18.54
CA GLU A 159 4.74 -5.74 -19.73
C GLU A 159 6.10 -6.45 -19.83
N THR A 160 6.70 -6.84 -18.71
CA THR A 160 7.94 -7.63 -18.67
C THR A 160 7.68 -9.06 -19.13
N GLY A 161 6.53 -9.61 -18.75
CA GLY A 161 6.16 -10.99 -19.07
C GLY A 161 7.10 -12.02 -18.48
N ASN A 162 7.09 -13.23 -19.06
CA ASN A 162 8.02 -14.27 -18.65
C ASN A 162 9.41 -14.03 -19.28
N VAL A 163 10.43 -14.01 -18.45
CA VAL A 163 11.82 -13.87 -18.88
C VAL A 163 12.49 -15.23 -18.79
N ALA A 164 12.90 -15.78 -19.91
CA ALA A 164 13.59 -17.08 -19.97
C ALA A 164 14.92 -17.04 -19.19
N ASP A 165 15.27 -18.18 -18.62
CA ASP A 165 16.51 -18.42 -17.88
C ASP A 165 16.65 -17.62 -16.56
N VAL A 166 15.57 -17.03 -16.07
CA VAL A 166 15.56 -16.31 -14.78
C VAL A 166 14.87 -17.16 -13.73
N ILE A 167 15.52 -17.35 -12.57
CA ILE A 167 14.91 -18.06 -11.44
C ILE A 167 13.76 -17.24 -10.87
N SER A 168 13.98 -15.96 -10.66
CA SER A 168 12.93 -15.05 -10.18
C SER A 168 13.18 -13.60 -10.57
N VAL A 169 12.09 -12.88 -10.85
CA VAL A 169 12.06 -11.42 -10.88
C VAL A 169 11.01 -10.98 -9.85
N LYS A 170 11.46 -10.33 -8.79
CA LYS A 170 10.58 -9.80 -7.75
C LYS A 170 10.45 -8.31 -7.92
N PHE A 171 9.22 -7.87 -8.12
CA PHE A 171 8.87 -6.45 -8.13
C PHE A 171 8.34 -6.09 -6.75
N ALA A 172 8.89 -5.05 -6.14
CA ALA A 172 8.56 -4.58 -4.80
C ALA A 172 8.61 -3.03 -4.75
N GLU A 173 7.98 -2.52 -3.74
CA GLU A 173 8.06 -1.16 -3.25
C GLU A 173 9.17 -1.04 -2.22
#